data_d9c6137bce43c4886ae548188a0c8bc4
#
_entry.id   d9c6137bce43c4886ae548188a0c8bc4
#
_cell.length_a   1.000
_cell.length_b   1.000
_cell.length_c   1.000
_cell.angle_alpha   90.00
_cell.angle_beta   90.00
_cell.angle_gamma   90.00
#
_symmetry.space_group_name_H-M   'P 1'
#
loop_
_entity.id
_entity.type
_entity.pdbx_description
1 polymer ?
#
loop_
_entity_poly.entity_id
_entity_poly.type
_entity_poly.pdbx_seq_one_letter_code
_entity_poly.pdbx_strand_id
1 'polypeptide(L)'
;VGAELDGALATADCVQKRLPYQTSNEMRNAINSGKVEYTDLHLSHVAQMSRYGFFGGKVDVAIIEACAITEEGHIIPTTSVGNSASYVQSADIVIVEINTTQPIALEGMHDIYTPLDPPHRLPIPIVKVDDRIGTTYIPAGPDKITYIVPCDIMDGVRPLAAIDEDSKAMSANLIEFFNN
;
A
#
# COMPACT_ATOMS: atom_id res chain seq x y z
N VAL A 1 -0.31 4.53 2.01
CA VAL A 1 -0.62 5.81 2.64
C VAL A 1 -0.31 5.70 4.12
N GLY A 2 0.74 6.37 4.56
CA GLY A 2 1.17 6.38 5.96
C GLY A 2 0.25 7.25 6.82
N ALA A 3 0.06 6.85 8.08
CA ALA A 3 -0.76 7.62 9.03
C ALA A 3 -0.22 9.04 9.24
N GLU A 4 1.11 9.20 9.21
CA GLU A 4 1.78 10.49 9.41
C GLU A 4 1.51 11.45 8.25
N LEU A 5 1.58 10.98 7.00
CA LEU A 5 1.24 11.78 5.83
C LEU A 5 -0.24 12.22 5.87
N ASP A 6 -1.15 11.31 6.17
CA ASP A 6 -2.58 11.63 6.32
C ASP A 6 -2.80 12.70 7.41
N GLY A 7 -2.09 12.59 8.53
CA GLY A 7 -2.13 13.57 9.62
C GLY A 7 -1.62 14.94 9.23
N ALA A 8 -0.47 14.98 8.55
CA ALA A 8 0.14 16.23 8.08
C ALA A 8 -0.78 16.94 7.06
N LEU A 9 -1.32 16.21 6.09
CA LEU A 9 -2.21 16.77 5.08
C LEU A 9 -3.54 17.25 5.67
N ALA A 10 -4.10 16.52 6.63
CA ALA A 10 -5.33 16.94 7.33
C ALA A 10 -5.10 18.22 8.15
N THR A 11 -3.94 18.31 8.83
CA THR A 11 -3.56 19.49 9.62
C THR A 11 -3.33 20.70 8.73
N ALA A 12 -2.77 20.50 7.55
CA ALA A 12 -2.54 21.57 6.57
C ALA A 12 -3.81 21.97 5.78
N ASP A 13 -4.95 21.34 6.05
CA ASP A 13 -6.23 21.57 5.36
C ASP A 13 -6.13 21.36 3.83
N CYS A 14 -5.31 20.41 3.40
CA CYS A 14 -5.01 20.12 1.99
C CYS A 14 -5.82 18.96 1.41
N VAL A 15 -6.71 18.34 2.20
CA VAL A 15 -7.46 17.16 1.77
C VAL A 15 -8.92 17.50 1.61
N GLN A 16 -9.43 17.36 0.40
CA GLN A 16 -10.84 17.52 0.10
C GLN A 16 -11.59 16.20 0.29
N LYS A 17 -10.99 15.08 -0.16
CA LYS A 17 -11.59 13.75 -0.12
C LYS A 17 -10.57 12.69 0.25
N ARG A 18 -10.98 11.72 1.09
CA ARG A 18 -10.14 10.60 1.52
C ARG A 18 -10.79 9.26 1.18
N LEU A 19 -10.00 8.35 0.60
CA LEU A 19 -10.43 7.02 0.11
C LEU A 19 -9.32 6.01 0.32
N PRO A 20 -9.65 4.77 0.66
CA PRO A 20 -10.61 4.34 1.66
C PRO A 20 -9.96 4.46 3.04
N TYR A 21 -10.15 3.65 3.98
CA TYR A 21 -9.46 3.41 5.24
C TYR A 21 -8.33 4.43 5.63
N GLN A 22 -8.38 4.95 6.83
CA GLN A 22 -7.38 5.86 7.39
C GLN A 22 -7.06 5.49 8.85
N THR A 23 -5.87 5.83 9.32
CA THR A 23 -5.40 5.50 10.67
C THR A 23 -4.98 6.70 11.51
N SER A 24 -4.85 7.89 10.88
CA SER A 24 -4.51 9.14 11.57
C SER A 24 -5.68 9.67 12.37
N ASN A 25 -5.43 10.16 13.59
CA ASN A 25 -6.44 10.82 14.41
C ASN A 25 -6.85 12.17 13.83
N GLU A 26 -5.90 12.93 13.27
CA GLU A 26 -6.13 14.22 12.62
C GLU A 26 -7.07 14.06 11.42
N MET A 27 -6.79 13.09 10.57
CA MET A 27 -7.65 12.77 9.43
C MET A 27 -9.05 12.33 9.88
N ARG A 28 -9.15 11.49 10.92
CA ARG A 28 -10.43 11.05 11.48
C ARG A 28 -11.25 12.25 12.00
N ASN A 29 -10.60 13.16 12.70
CA ASN A 29 -11.25 14.37 13.21
C ASN A 29 -11.72 15.27 12.07
N ALA A 30 -10.91 15.42 11.02
CA ALA A 30 -11.27 16.20 9.83
C ALA A 30 -12.49 15.59 9.10
N ILE A 31 -12.56 14.26 8.97
CA ILE A 31 -13.70 13.54 8.39
C ILE A 31 -14.93 13.72 9.28
N ASN A 32 -14.82 13.45 10.58
CA ASN A 32 -15.96 13.52 11.51
C ASN A 32 -16.53 14.95 11.67
N SER A 33 -15.71 15.96 11.47
CA SER A 33 -16.15 17.36 11.47
C SER A 33 -16.73 17.84 10.13
N GLY A 34 -16.75 16.98 9.11
CA GLY A 34 -17.27 17.31 7.77
C GLY A 34 -16.32 18.16 6.92
N LYS A 35 -15.08 18.38 7.34
CA LYS A 35 -14.09 19.09 6.56
C LYS A 35 -13.56 18.27 5.38
N VAL A 36 -13.44 16.95 5.57
CA VAL A 36 -12.96 16.02 4.55
C VAL A 36 -14.08 15.06 4.18
N GLU A 37 -14.41 14.99 2.91
CA GLU A 37 -15.31 13.97 2.37
C GLU A 37 -14.67 12.59 2.49
N TYR A 38 -15.42 11.61 2.95
CA TYR A 38 -14.93 10.25 3.11
C TYR A 38 -15.80 9.24 2.36
N THR A 39 -15.16 8.32 1.66
CA THR A 39 -15.85 7.18 1.06
C THR A 39 -15.17 5.89 1.52
N ASP A 40 -15.95 5.04 2.18
CA ASP A 40 -15.49 3.72 2.61
C ASP A 40 -15.58 2.72 1.45
N LEU A 41 -14.56 1.89 1.33
CA LEU A 41 -14.42 0.90 0.27
C LEU A 41 -13.64 -0.30 0.78
N HIS A 42 -13.93 -1.48 0.25
CA HIS A 42 -13.02 -2.60 0.38
C HIS A 42 -11.70 -2.32 -0.33
N LEU A 43 -10.60 -2.48 0.37
CA LEU A 43 -9.25 -2.28 -0.22
C LEU A 43 -9.03 -3.11 -1.47
N SER A 44 -9.58 -4.33 -1.53
CA SER A 44 -9.51 -5.20 -2.70
C SER A 44 -10.15 -4.64 -3.97
N HIS A 45 -11.07 -3.67 -3.84
CA HIS A 45 -11.74 -3.04 -4.99
C HIS A 45 -11.06 -1.74 -5.44
N VAL A 46 -10.22 -1.14 -4.61
CA VAL A 46 -9.65 0.20 -4.86
C VAL A 46 -8.86 0.25 -6.15
N ALA A 47 -8.01 -0.74 -6.41
CA ALA A 47 -7.19 -0.79 -7.62
C ALA A 47 -8.05 -0.80 -8.90
N GLN A 48 -9.07 -1.66 -8.94
CA GLN A 48 -9.99 -1.73 -10.06
C GLN A 48 -10.79 -0.43 -10.24
N MET A 49 -11.35 0.10 -9.16
CA MET A 49 -12.11 1.35 -9.20
C MET A 49 -11.26 2.54 -9.63
N SER A 50 -9.99 2.57 -9.21
CA SER A 50 -9.04 3.58 -9.66
C SER A 50 -8.80 3.49 -11.16
N ARG A 51 -8.54 2.30 -11.71
CA ARG A 51 -8.37 2.09 -13.16
C ARG A 51 -9.61 2.46 -13.96
N TYR A 52 -10.81 2.28 -13.39
CA TYR A 52 -12.08 2.65 -14.03
C TYR A 52 -12.42 4.14 -13.88
N GLY A 53 -11.60 4.92 -13.18
CA GLY A 53 -11.83 6.35 -12.98
C GLY A 53 -12.97 6.70 -12.01
N PHE A 54 -13.44 5.76 -11.17
CA PHE A 54 -14.55 5.99 -10.24
C PHE A 54 -14.25 7.04 -9.16
N PHE A 55 -12.99 7.39 -8.95
CA PHE A 55 -12.58 8.38 -7.96
C PHE A 55 -12.42 9.80 -8.49
N GLY A 56 -13.04 10.10 -9.62
CA GLY A 56 -12.99 11.42 -10.24
C GLY A 56 -12.06 11.49 -11.44
N GLY A 57 -11.71 10.33 -12.00
CA GLY A 57 -10.89 10.23 -13.20
C GLY A 57 -9.55 9.55 -12.97
N LYS A 58 -8.52 10.03 -13.63
CA LYS A 58 -7.17 9.50 -13.62
C LYS A 58 -6.43 9.85 -12.31
N VAL A 59 -5.48 9.04 -11.95
CA VAL A 59 -4.50 9.36 -10.90
C VAL A 59 -3.47 10.34 -11.47
N ASP A 60 -3.36 11.52 -10.90
CA ASP A 60 -2.40 12.52 -11.36
C ASP A 60 -1.00 12.22 -10.82
N VAL A 61 -0.90 11.90 -9.53
CA VAL A 61 0.37 11.68 -8.84
C VAL A 61 0.31 10.39 -8.03
N ALA A 62 1.32 9.52 -8.19
CA ALA A 62 1.57 8.39 -7.32
C ALA A 62 2.87 8.63 -6.52
N ILE A 63 2.81 8.44 -5.21
CA ILE A 63 3.98 8.50 -4.34
C ILE A 63 4.19 7.09 -3.80
N ILE A 64 5.34 6.50 -4.08
CA ILE A 64 5.65 5.10 -3.79
C ILE A 64 6.92 5.03 -2.95
N GLU A 65 6.81 4.44 -1.76
CA GLU A 65 7.98 4.09 -0.96
C GLU A 65 8.65 2.84 -1.54
N ALA A 66 9.96 2.89 -1.65
CA ALA A 66 10.78 1.82 -2.21
C ALA A 66 12.11 1.68 -1.46
N CYS A 67 12.71 0.49 -1.51
CA CYS A 67 14.08 0.27 -1.05
C CYS A 67 15.10 0.40 -2.18
N ALA A 68 14.67 0.24 -3.44
CA ALA A 68 15.54 0.36 -4.61
C ALA A 68 14.75 0.63 -5.90
N ILE A 69 15.49 1.03 -6.93
CA ILE A 69 15.05 1.06 -8.33
C ILE A 69 16.06 0.24 -9.13
N THR A 70 15.60 -0.65 -9.99
CA THR A 70 16.47 -1.45 -10.86
C THR A 70 17.08 -0.62 -11.99
N GLU A 71 18.09 -1.17 -12.69
CA GLU A 71 18.68 -0.51 -13.84
C GLU A 71 17.68 -0.26 -14.97
N GLU A 72 16.65 -1.12 -15.09
CA GLU A 72 15.56 -0.98 -16.06
C GLU A 72 14.47 0.00 -15.61
N GLY A 73 14.61 0.61 -14.42
CA GLY A 73 13.67 1.57 -13.87
C GLY A 73 12.45 0.93 -13.20
N HIS A 74 12.53 -0.34 -12.80
CA HIS A 74 11.48 -0.98 -12.00
C HIS A 74 11.64 -0.66 -10.52
N ILE A 75 10.52 -0.56 -9.80
CA ILE A 75 10.51 -0.15 -8.40
C ILE A 75 10.47 -1.38 -7.51
N ILE A 76 11.45 -1.50 -6.60
CA ILE A 76 11.46 -2.51 -5.54
C ILE A 76 10.78 -1.88 -4.31
N PRO A 77 9.52 -2.20 -4.02
CA PRO A 77 8.82 -1.59 -2.89
C PRO A 77 9.40 -2.05 -1.55
N THR A 78 9.05 -1.33 -0.49
CA THR A 78 9.34 -1.75 0.88
C THR A 78 8.39 -2.88 1.32
N THR A 79 8.06 -3.01 2.58
CA THR A 79 7.18 -4.08 3.08
C THR A 79 5.71 -3.92 2.67
N SER A 80 5.31 -2.73 2.18
CA SER A 80 3.94 -2.42 1.79
C SER A 80 3.82 -2.25 0.28
N VAL A 81 3.16 -3.19 -0.39
CA VAL A 81 2.86 -3.12 -1.83
C VAL A 81 1.47 -2.52 -2.07
N GLY A 82 0.43 -3.04 -1.42
CA GLY A 82 -0.94 -2.56 -1.57
C GLY A 82 -1.37 -2.41 -3.03
N ASN A 83 -1.88 -1.23 -3.37
CA ASN A 83 -2.32 -0.88 -4.72
C ASN A 83 -1.25 -0.11 -5.54
N SER A 84 -0.01 -0.07 -5.07
CA SER A 84 1.07 0.74 -5.65
C SER A 84 1.29 0.47 -7.13
N ALA A 85 1.27 -0.81 -7.56
CA ALA A 85 1.42 -1.17 -8.97
C ALA A 85 0.34 -0.53 -9.86
N SER A 86 -0.92 -0.52 -9.41
CA SER A 86 -2.02 0.12 -10.15
C SER A 86 -1.88 1.64 -10.19
N TYR A 87 -1.43 2.26 -9.11
CA TYR A 87 -1.21 3.70 -9.10
C TYR A 87 -0.03 4.11 -9.99
N VAL A 88 1.07 3.38 -9.96
CA VAL A 88 2.22 3.61 -10.86
C VAL A 88 1.78 3.54 -12.32
N GLN A 89 1.00 2.53 -12.69
CA GLN A 89 0.51 2.38 -14.06
C GLN A 89 -0.39 3.53 -14.50
N SER A 90 -1.26 4.01 -13.60
CA SER A 90 -2.31 5.01 -13.92
C SER A 90 -1.84 6.46 -13.81
N ALA A 91 -0.84 6.76 -12.97
CA ALA A 91 -0.41 8.11 -12.67
C ALA A 91 0.34 8.79 -13.83
N ASP A 92 0.17 10.10 -13.95
CA ASP A 92 0.98 10.93 -14.86
C ASP A 92 2.36 11.21 -14.26
N ILE A 93 2.42 11.44 -12.96
CA ILE A 93 3.64 11.75 -12.22
C ILE A 93 3.86 10.64 -11.20
N VAL A 94 5.03 10.02 -11.22
CA VAL A 94 5.44 9.03 -10.23
C VAL A 94 6.63 9.57 -9.44
N ILE A 95 6.44 9.67 -8.14
CA ILE A 95 7.47 10.05 -7.19
C ILE A 95 7.85 8.79 -6.41
N VAL A 96 9.12 8.42 -6.44
CA VAL A 96 9.63 7.28 -5.67
C VAL A 96 10.43 7.80 -4.49
N GLU A 97 9.95 7.49 -3.28
CA GLU A 97 10.67 7.73 -2.04
C GLU A 97 11.57 6.53 -1.76
N ILE A 98 12.87 6.70 -1.85
CA ILE A 98 13.85 5.66 -1.51
C ILE A 98 14.16 5.75 -0.03
N ASN A 99 13.59 4.82 0.75
CA ASN A 99 13.82 4.74 2.18
C ASN A 99 15.05 3.87 2.48
N THR A 100 16.15 4.53 2.82
CA THR A 100 17.44 3.87 3.09
C THR A 100 17.49 3.11 4.42
N THR A 101 16.49 3.26 5.28
CA THR A 101 16.35 2.47 6.51
C THR A 101 15.79 1.08 6.23
N GLN A 102 15.18 0.89 5.07
CA GLN A 102 14.64 -0.41 4.66
C GLN A 102 15.73 -1.29 4.06
N PRO A 103 15.75 -2.60 4.37
CA PRO A 103 16.79 -3.49 3.91
C PRO A 103 16.67 -3.75 2.39
N ILE A 104 17.77 -3.61 1.67
CA ILE A 104 17.86 -3.98 0.24
C ILE A 104 17.54 -5.48 0.01
N ALA A 105 17.66 -6.31 1.03
CA ALA A 105 17.30 -7.73 0.99
C ALA A 105 15.80 -7.99 0.69
N LEU A 106 14.95 -6.97 0.67
CA LEU A 106 13.58 -7.06 0.16
C LEU A 106 13.53 -7.33 -1.35
N GLU A 107 14.61 -7.03 -2.09
CA GLU A 107 14.72 -7.38 -3.50
C GLU A 107 14.58 -8.89 -3.68
N GLY A 108 13.69 -9.29 -4.60
CA GLY A 108 13.38 -10.69 -4.87
C GLY A 108 12.34 -11.33 -3.93
N MET A 109 11.91 -10.67 -2.86
CA MET A 109 10.96 -11.23 -1.91
C MET A 109 9.49 -11.07 -2.32
N HIS A 110 9.18 -10.06 -3.12
CA HIS A 110 7.81 -9.75 -3.51
C HIS A 110 7.24 -10.73 -4.56
N ASP A 111 5.92 -10.82 -4.58
CA ASP A 111 5.14 -11.47 -5.64
C ASP A 111 3.99 -10.55 -6.04
N ILE A 112 4.29 -9.60 -6.93
CA ILE A 112 3.39 -8.51 -7.31
C ILE A 112 2.62 -8.89 -8.56
N TYR A 113 1.33 -9.09 -8.40
CA TYR A 113 0.42 -9.47 -9.48
C TYR A 113 -0.73 -8.48 -9.62
N THR A 114 -0.95 -7.99 -10.83
CA THR A 114 -2.09 -7.15 -11.16
C THR A 114 -3.09 -7.98 -11.96
N PRO A 115 -4.22 -8.42 -11.36
CA PRO A 115 -5.22 -9.20 -12.07
C PRO A 115 -5.87 -8.38 -13.19
N LEU A 116 -6.29 -9.06 -14.23
CA LEU A 116 -7.11 -8.45 -15.27
C LEU A 116 -8.44 -7.97 -14.70
N ASP A 117 -9.00 -6.94 -15.31
CA ASP A 117 -10.32 -6.43 -14.92
C ASP A 117 -11.44 -7.25 -15.59
N PRO A 118 -12.64 -7.31 -14.99
CA PRO A 118 -13.80 -7.92 -15.64
C PRO A 118 -14.08 -7.28 -17.01
N PRO A 119 -14.54 -8.04 -18.02
CA PRO A 119 -14.93 -9.46 -17.95
C PRO A 119 -13.76 -10.45 -18.15
N HIS A 120 -12.52 -9.96 -18.26
CA HIS A 120 -11.36 -10.77 -18.61
C HIS A 120 -10.62 -11.35 -17.38
N ARG A 121 -11.13 -11.09 -16.18
CA ARG A 121 -10.51 -11.59 -14.95
C ARG A 121 -10.60 -13.10 -14.87
N LEU A 122 -9.46 -13.74 -14.65
CA LEU A 122 -9.33 -15.15 -14.38
C LEU A 122 -9.04 -15.40 -12.89
N PRO A 123 -9.35 -16.60 -12.37
CA PRO A 123 -8.87 -16.99 -11.05
C PRO A 123 -7.34 -16.87 -10.95
N ILE A 124 -6.85 -16.46 -9.79
CA ILE A 124 -5.42 -16.41 -9.54
C ILE A 124 -4.86 -17.83 -9.59
N PRO A 125 -3.86 -18.14 -10.43
CA PRO A 125 -3.41 -19.50 -10.71
C PRO A 125 -2.44 -20.02 -9.62
N ILE A 126 -2.82 -19.92 -8.35
CA ILE A 126 -2.07 -20.48 -7.22
C ILE A 126 -2.64 -21.88 -6.93
N VAL A 127 -1.80 -22.90 -7.04
CA VAL A 127 -2.14 -24.30 -6.81
C VAL A 127 -1.30 -24.89 -5.69
N LYS A 128 -0.05 -24.47 -5.57
CA LYS A 128 0.91 -24.93 -4.57
C LYS A 128 1.30 -23.79 -3.63
N VAL A 129 1.82 -24.14 -2.46
CA VAL A 129 2.22 -23.15 -1.43
C VAL A 129 3.41 -22.29 -1.83
N ASP A 130 4.20 -22.74 -2.77
CA ASP A 130 5.41 -22.07 -3.28
C ASP A 130 5.23 -21.44 -4.67
N ASP A 131 4.00 -21.47 -5.23
CA ASP A 131 3.71 -20.83 -6.51
C ASP A 131 3.91 -19.32 -6.42
N ARG A 132 4.61 -18.78 -7.41
CA ARG A 132 4.76 -17.35 -7.67
C ARG A 132 4.12 -17.02 -9.00
N ILE A 133 3.33 -15.95 -9.03
CA ILE A 133 2.50 -15.58 -10.19
C ILE A 133 2.80 -14.21 -10.77
N GLY A 134 3.50 -13.39 -10.00
CA GLY A 134 3.80 -12.00 -10.35
C GLY A 134 5.30 -11.75 -10.52
N THR A 135 5.65 -10.49 -10.39
CA THR A 135 7.04 -10.00 -10.44
C THR A 135 7.53 -9.64 -9.04
N THR A 136 8.83 -9.64 -8.86
CA THR A 136 9.48 -9.24 -7.60
C THR A 136 9.61 -7.70 -7.46
N TYR A 137 9.06 -6.97 -8.42
CA TYR A 137 9.11 -5.52 -8.50
C TYR A 137 7.81 -4.96 -9.07
N ILE A 138 7.58 -3.67 -8.91
CA ILE A 138 6.51 -2.95 -9.60
C ILE A 138 7.03 -2.56 -10.99
N PRO A 139 6.44 -3.08 -12.08
CA PRO A 139 6.82 -2.69 -13.43
C PRO A 139 6.56 -1.20 -13.67
N ALA A 140 7.62 -0.46 -14.00
CA ALA A 140 7.54 0.96 -14.31
C ALA A 140 8.32 1.27 -15.59
N GLY A 141 9.63 1.34 -15.51
CA GLY A 141 10.51 1.80 -16.56
C GLY A 141 11.02 3.22 -16.27
N PRO A 142 12.18 3.59 -16.83
CA PRO A 142 12.86 4.84 -16.49
C PRO A 142 12.04 6.09 -16.84
N ASP A 143 11.27 6.05 -17.92
CA ASP A 143 10.46 7.19 -18.38
C ASP A 143 9.22 7.42 -17.50
N LYS A 144 8.86 6.45 -16.65
CA LYS A 144 7.69 6.55 -15.78
C LYS A 144 7.98 7.27 -14.47
N ILE A 145 9.21 7.17 -13.98
CA ILE A 145 9.63 7.78 -12.71
C ILE A 145 9.99 9.24 -12.95
N THR A 146 9.21 10.14 -12.37
CA THR A 146 9.40 11.58 -12.54
C THR A 146 10.40 12.15 -11.52
N TYR A 147 10.30 11.70 -10.27
CA TYR A 147 11.17 12.16 -9.18
C TYR A 147 11.59 11.01 -8.29
N ILE A 148 12.82 11.09 -7.77
CA ILE A 148 13.36 10.19 -6.76
C ILE A 148 13.74 11.04 -5.55
N VAL A 149 13.19 10.68 -4.39
CA VAL A 149 13.39 11.40 -3.14
C VAL A 149 14.02 10.45 -2.12
N PRO A 150 15.29 10.65 -1.73
CA PRO A 150 15.88 9.83 -0.67
C PRO A 150 15.28 10.18 0.69
N CYS A 151 15.03 9.17 1.51
CA CYS A 151 14.51 9.25 2.86
C CYS A 151 15.32 8.31 3.77
N ASP A 152 15.53 8.72 5.01
CA ASP A 152 16.21 7.94 6.06
C ASP A 152 15.38 7.82 7.35
N ILE A 153 14.08 7.96 7.22
CA ILE A 153 13.14 7.92 8.34
C ILE A 153 12.62 6.49 8.53
N MET A 154 12.78 5.96 9.73
CA MET A 154 12.22 4.65 10.07
C MET A 154 10.69 4.67 10.06
N ASP A 155 10.09 3.55 9.63
CA ASP A 155 8.64 3.38 9.67
C ASP A 155 8.10 3.57 11.09
N GLY A 156 7.00 4.30 11.18
CA GLY A 156 6.20 4.38 12.40
C GLY A 156 5.50 3.04 12.65
N VAL A 157 5.96 2.29 13.67
CA VAL A 157 5.37 1.01 14.05
C VAL A 157 4.36 1.23 15.17
N ARG A 158 3.15 0.69 14.99
CA ARG A 158 2.18 0.65 16.10
C ARG A 158 2.70 -0.29 17.19
N PRO A 159 2.73 0.14 18.46
CA PRO A 159 3.05 -0.76 19.54
C PRO A 159 2.02 -1.90 19.57
N LEU A 160 2.49 -3.09 19.90
CA LEU A 160 1.60 -4.22 20.17
C LEU A 160 0.70 -3.87 21.37
N ALA A 161 -0.55 -4.31 21.33
CA ALA A 161 -1.43 -4.20 22.47
C ALA A 161 -0.82 -4.96 23.68
N ALA A 162 -1.09 -4.46 24.88
CA ALA A 162 -0.71 -5.19 26.08
C ALA A 162 -1.39 -6.56 26.09
N ILE A 163 -0.63 -7.58 26.49
CA ILE A 163 -1.16 -8.94 26.60
C ILE A 163 -2.08 -9.00 27.82
N ASP A 164 -3.36 -9.22 27.58
CA ASP A 164 -4.39 -9.43 28.59
C ASP A 164 -4.70 -10.93 28.80
N GLU A 165 -5.59 -11.24 29.71
CA GLU A 165 -5.96 -12.63 30.02
C GLU A 165 -6.69 -13.31 28.85
N ASP A 166 -7.49 -12.55 28.07
CA ASP A 166 -8.17 -13.08 26.88
C ASP A 166 -7.16 -13.46 25.79
N SER A 167 -6.15 -12.62 25.55
CA SER A 167 -5.09 -12.91 24.60
C SER A 167 -4.29 -14.16 25.00
N LYS A 168 -4.03 -14.35 26.30
CA LYS A 168 -3.36 -15.55 26.80
C LYS A 168 -4.22 -16.80 26.59
N ALA A 169 -5.51 -16.74 26.91
CA ALA A 169 -6.44 -17.85 26.71
C ALA A 169 -6.57 -18.22 25.23
N MET A 170 -6.71 -17.25 24.34
CA MET A 170 -6.75 -17.47 22.90
C MET A 170 -5.45 -18.11 22.39
N SER A 171 -4.31 -17.63 22.85
CA SER A 171 -3.01 -18.18 22.47
C SER A 171 -2.85 -19.62 22.96
N ALA A 172 -3.27 -19.94 24.18
CA ALA A 172 -3.24 -21.30 24.71
C ALA A 172 -4.09 -22.27 23.88
N ASN A 173 -5.30 -21.88 23.52
CA ASN A 173 -6.19 -22.67 22.68
C ASN A 173 -5.60 -22.91 21.27
N LEU A 174 -4.97 -21.90 20.67
CA LEU A 174 -4.30 -22.05 19.39
C LEU A 174 -3.11 -23.01 19.46
N ILE A 175 -2.29 -22.91 20.52
CA ILE A 175 -1.16 -23.81 20.74
C ILE A 175 -1.65 -25.25 20.88
N GLU A 176 -2.71 -25.47 21.66
CA GLU A 176 -3.31 -26.80 21.80
C GLU A 176 -3.80 -27.34 20.46
N PHE A 177 -4.50 -26.51 19.67
CA PHE A 177 -4.98 -26.90 18.34
C PHE A 177 -3.86 -27.32 17.40
N PHE A 178 -2.73 -26.60 17.39
CA PHE A 178 -1.61 -26.92 16.49
C PHE A 178 -0.74 -28.08 16.96
N ASN A 179 -0.83 -28.48 18.23
CA ASN A 179 -0.09 -29.61 18.78
C ASN A 179 -0.84 -30.96 18.70
N ASN A 180 -2.12 -30.92 18.35
CA ASN A 180 -2.97 -32.10 18.12
C ASN A 180 -3.10 -32.41 16.61
#